data_0234fe84c9a00eb76791c9c073a3e56f
#
_entry.id   0234fe84c9a00eb76791c9c073a3e56f
#
_cell.length_a   1.000
_cell.length_b   1.000
_cell.length_c   1.000
_cell.angle_alpha   90.00
_cell.angle_beta   90.00
_cell.angle_gamma   90.00
#
_symmetry.space_group_name_H-M   'P 1'
#
loop_
_entity.id
_entity.type
_entity.pdbx_description
1 polymer ?
#
loop_
_entity_poly.entity_id
_entity_poly.type
_entity_poly.pdbx_seq_one_letter_code
_entity_poly.pdbx_strand_id
1 'polypeptide(L)'
;MIEVADVFRRFAADYLSAHGASMLPSHRRAIEDILDCRTAALGGQVWHCEACSTEVFSYHSCGNRSCPKCHTAQTLQWLERRQAELLPVPYFHITITVPAELRTVLRANQHDGYGVLMQACAAAIIELARDPRYVGGTVAVLAVLHTWTQQLNLHPHVHCLVSGGGISENATTWHPARRNFLVPIKALARLVRGKFRALLRRKCPDLVIPGAVWRTPWILHVTTWGTGEQAVLDYLARYVFRVALTNARIVALDDETVTIQYKERKTGRPRTCRLSGDEFMRRFLQHVLPRGFHKVRYFGLWHP
;
A
#
# COMPACT_ATOMS: atom_id res chain seq x y z
N MET A 1 -23.21 8.97 7.17
CA MET A 1 -22.17 8.49 6.20
C MET A 1 -22.14 6.99 6.29
N ILE A 2 -22.23 6.29 5.15
CA ILE A 2 -22.15 4.82 5.11
C ILE A 2 -20.70 4.41 5.37
N GLU A 3 -20.50 3.40 6.21
CA GLU A 3 -19.20 2.88 6.55
C GLU A 3 -18.95 1.48 5.95
N VAL A 4 -17.68 1.09 5.83
CA VAL A 4 -17.33 -0.30 5.47
C VAL A 4 -17.93 -1.30 6.48
N ALA A 5 -18.03 -0.90 7.76
CA ALA A 5 -18.66 -1.72 8.79
C ALA A 5 -20.17 -1.96 8.51
N ASP A 6 -20.89 -0.99 7.95
CA ASP A 6 -22.31 -1.15 7.60
C ASP A 6 -22.47 -2.16 6.46
N VAL A 7 -21.59 -2.09 5.45
CA VAL A 7 -21.55 -3.06 4.36
C VAL A 7 -21.25 -4.46 4.90
N PHE A 8 -20.32 -4.58 5.84
CA PHE A 8 -19.99 -5.87 6.44
C PHE A 8 -21.14 -6.41 7.31
N ARG A 9 -21.84 -5.56 8.09
CA ARG A 9 -23.03 -5.99 8.85
C ARG A 9 -24.10 -6.56 7.92
N ARG A 10 -24.22 -6.00 6.73
CA ARG A 10 -25.24 -6.43 5.76
C ARG A 10 -24.88 -7.73 5.07
N PHE A 11 -23.62 -7.94 4.66
CA PHE A 11 -23.24 -9.02 3.75
C PHE A 11 -22.29 -10.06 4.34
N ALA A 12 -21.67 -9.83 5.50
CA ALA A 12 -20.64 -10.73 6.01
C ALA A 12 -21.17 -12.11 6.40
N ALA A 13 -22.40 -12.21 6.91
CA ALA A 13 -22.98 -13.50 7.30
C ALA A 13 -23.15 -14.43 6.10
N ASP A 14 -23.76 -13.93 5.02
CA ASP A 14 -23.98 -14.68 3.78
C ASP A 14 -22.64 -15.03 3.11
N TYR A 15 -21.71 -14.06 3.08
CA TYR A 15 -20.37 -14.28 2.54
C TYR A 15 -19.60 -15.35 3.31
N LEU A 16 -19.66 -15.34 4.64
CA LEU A 16 -19.02 -16.35 5.48
C LEU A 16 -19.67 -17.73 5.33
N SER A 17 -21.00 -17.80 5.16
CA SER A 17 -21.72 -19.04 4.89
C SER A 17 -21.25 -19.65 3.56
N ALA A 18 -21.13 -18.84 2.50
CA ALA A 18 -20.76 -19.29 1.16
C ALA A 18 -19.27 -19.62 1.01
N HIS A 19 -18.38 -18.83 1.62
CA HIS A 19 -16.94 -18.86 1.35
C HIS A 19 -16.07 -19.15 2.57
N GLY A 20 -16.66 -19.22 3.79
CA GLY A 20 -15.93 -19.29 5.05
C GLY A 20 -14.99 -20.48 5.17
N ALA A 21 -15.33 -21.65 4.62
CA ALA A 21 -14.50 -22.86 4.68
C ALA A 21 -13.12 -22.69 4.00
N SER A 22 -13.05 -21.90 2.93
CA SER A 22 -11.80 -21.63 2.17
C SER A 22 -11.14 -20.30 2.48
N MET A 23 -11.70 -19.54 3.45
CA MET A 23 -11.24 -18.20 3.76
C MET A 23 -9.93 -18.20 4.57
N LEU A 24 -9.00 -17.31 4.19
CA LEU A 24 -7.79 -17.11 4.96
C LEU A 24 -8.10 -16.57 6.36
N PRO A 25 -7.38 -17.00 7.42
CA PRO A 25 -7.59 -16.51 8.79
C PRO A 25 -7.49 -14.98 8.90
N SER A 26 -6.59 -14.34 8.11
CA SER A 26 -6.44 -12.88 8.06
C SER A 26 -7.69 -12.16 7.52
N HIS A 27 -8.43 -12.79 6.59
CA HIS A 27 -9.67 -12.24 6.04
C HIS A 27 -10.79 -12.31 7.06
N ARG A 28 -10.96 -13.47 7.73
CA ARG A 28 -11.96 -13.65 8.79
C ARG A 28 -11.74 -12.64 9.91
N ARG A 29 -10.50 -12.55 10.39
CA ARG A 29 -10.13 -11.56 11.40
C ARG A 29 -10.40 -10.11 10.96
N ALA A 30 -10.15 -9.76 9.71
CA ALA A 30 -10.43 -8.40 9.22
C ALA A 30 -11.94 -8.09 9.22
N ILE A 31 -12.80 -9.07 8.95
CA ILE A 31 -14.26 -8.93 9.05
C ILE A 31 -14.64 -8.65 10.50
N GLU A 32 -14.23 -9.51 11.43
CA GLU A 32 -14.51 -9.41 12.87
C GLU A 32 -14.02 -8.06 13.43
N ASP A 33 -12.74 -7.73 13.22
CA ASP A 33 -12.13 -6.49 13.68
C ASP A 33 -12.87 -5.23 13.17
N ILE A 34 -13.33 -5.23 11.90
CA ILE A 34 -14.03 -4.08 11.31
C ILE A 34 -15.46 -3.97 11.86
N LEU A 35 -16.14 -5.10 12.06
CA LEU A 35 -17.49 -5.13 12.65
C LEU A 35 -17.48 -4.60 14.09
N ASP A 36 -16.49 -5.01 14.88
CA ASP A 36 -16.38 -4.65 16.29
C ASP A 36 -15.75 -3.27 16.53
N CYS A 37 -15.17 -2.67 15.47
CA CYS A 37 -14.41 -1.43 15.59
C CYS A 37 -15.26 -0.27 16.11
N ARG A 38 -14.85 0.30 17.26
CA ARG A 38 -15.54 1.37 17.97
C ARG A 38 -16.98 1.00 18.34
N THR A 39 -17.16 -0.22 18.82
CA THR A 39 -18.41 -0.71 19.42
C THR A 39 -18.14 -1.19 20.84
N ALA A 40 -19.21 -1.47 21.60
CA ALA A 40 -19.11 -2.02 22.94
C ALA A 40 -18.36 -3.37 23.01
N ALA A 41 -18.30 -4.13 21.91
CA ALA A 41 -17.60 -5.41 21.83
C ALA A 41 -16.09 -5.30 22.15
N LEU A 42 -15.47 -4.15 21.85
CA LEU A 42 -14.06 -3.89 22.18
C LEU A 42 -13.86 -3.16 23.50
N GLY A 43 -14.93 -2.91 24.27
CA GLY A 43 -14.88 -2.09 25.46
C GLY A 43 -14.61 -0.62 25.14
N GLY A 44 -14.38 0.18 26.19
CA GLY A 44 -14.16 1.61 26.00
C GLY A 44 -13.96 2.33 27.32
N GLN A 45 -14.04 3.66 27.26
CA GLN A 45 -13.98 4.58 28.40
C GLN A 45 -15.25 5.42 28.44
N VAL A 46 -15.69 5.74 29.64
CA VAL A 46 -16.78 6.69 29.88
C VAL A 46 -16.15 7.96 30.44
N TRP A 47 -16.44 9.07 29.83
CA TRP A 47 -16.04 10.39 30.29
C TRP A 47 -17.25 11.07 30.89
N HIS A 48 -17.16 11.48 32.12
CA HIS A 48 -18.20 12.24 32.82
C HIS A 48 -17.81 13.73 32.85
N CYS A 49 -18.73 14.59 32.42
CA CYS A 49 -18.54 16.03 32.52
C CYS A 49 -19.05 16.53 33.87
N GLU A 50 -18.17 17.02 34.73
CA GLU A 50 -18.54 17.52 36.06
C GLU A 50 -19.47 18.75 36.00
N ALA A 51 -19.38 19.56 34.91
CA ALA A 51 -20.17 20.77 34.79
C ALA A 51 -21.64 20.54 34.34
N CYS A 52 -21.90 19.49 33.53
CA CYS A 52 -23.26 19.25 32.99
C CYS A 52 -23.74 17.81 33.19
N SER A 53 -23.00 16.99 33.93
CA SER A 53 -23.31 15.57 34.21
C SER A 53 -23.53 14.70 32.95
N THR A 54 -23.07 15.17 31.79
CA THR A 54 -23.19 14.42 30.55
C THR A 54 -22.12 13.33 30.49
N GLU A 55 -22.50 12.13 30.12
CA GLU A 55 -21.58 11.01 29.87
C GLU A 55 -21.29 10.85 28.38
N VAL A 56 -20.01 10.69 28.02
CA VAL A 56 -19.55 10.45 26.66
C VAL A 56 -18.82 9.11 26.61
N PHE A 57 -19.30 8.20 25.77
CA PHE A 57 -18.68 6.89 25.57
C PHE A 57 -17.66 6.96 24.44
N SER A 58 -16.43 6.48 24.71
CA SER A 58 -15.37 6.35 23.73
C SER A 58 -14.95 4.89 23.60
N TYR A 59 -15.44 4.20 22.59
CA TYR A 59 -15.10 2.78 22.37
C TYR A 59 -13.73 2.61 21.71
N HIS A 60 -13.05 1.53 22.07
CA HIS A 60 -11.74 1.19 21.54
C HIS A 60 -11.78 0.88 20.05
N SER A 61 -10.67 1.20 19.36
CA SER A 61 -10.48 0.89 17.96
C SER A 61 -9.89 -0.50 17.76
N CYS A 62 -10.22 -1.17 16.64
CA CYS A 62 -9.72 -2.52 16.36
C CYS A 62 -8.24 -2.58 15.99
N GLY A 63 -7.61 -1.45 15.66
CA GLY A 63 -6.21 -1.39 15.22
C GLY A 63 -5.92 -2.11 13.89
N ASN A 64 -6.93 -2.68 13.21
CA ASN A 64 -6.71 -3.37 11.95
C ASN A 64 -6.34 -2.39 10.83
N ARG A 65 -5.23 -2.66 10.13
CA ARG A 65 -4.72 -1.80 9.05
C ARG A 65 -5.63 -1.69 7.83
N SER A 66 -6.61 -2.57 7.69
CA SER A 66 -7.61 -2.51 6.62
C SER A 66 -8.87 -1.74 7.03
N CYS A 67 -9.00 -1.39 8.31
CA CYS A 67 -10.14 -0.66 8.84
C CYS A 67 -10.03 0.85 8.52
N PRO A 68 -10.99 1.45 7.79
CA PRO A 68 -10.94 2.88 7.48
C PRO A 68 -10.98 3.81 8.70
N LYS A 69 -11.58 3.36 9.81
CA LYS A 69 -11.70 4.14 11.04
C LYS A 69 -10.37 4.25 11.83
N CYS A 70 -9.50 3.23 11.74
CA CYS A 70 -8.31 3.12 12.58
C CYS A 70 -7.08 3.80 11.99
N HIS A 71 -7.10 4.17 10.72
CA HIS A 71 -5.90 4.53 9.98
C HIS A 71 -5.29 5.88 10.35
N THR A 72 -6.10 6.85 10.80
CA THR A 72 -5.66 8.25 10.98
C THR A 72 -4.74 8.45 12.18
N ALA A 73 -5.07 7.87 13.35
CA ALA A 73 -4.29 8.06 14.57
C ALA A 73 -2.90 7.39 14.51
N GLN A 74 -2.80 6.20 13.95
CA GLN A 74 -1.52 5.49 13.75
C GLN A 74 -0.59 6.23 12.78
N THR A 75 -1.17 6.98 11.86
CA THR A 75 -0.51 7.83 10.88
C THR A 75 0.29 8.95 11.53
N LEU A 76 -0.36 9.70 12.41
CA LEU A 76 0.24 10.88 13.06
C LEU A 76 1.42 10.48 13.95
N GLN A 77 1.26 9.45 14.78
CA GLN A 77 2.34 8.94 15.64
C GLN A 77 3.56 8.45 14.86
N TRP A 78 3.32 7.85 13.69
CA TRP A 78 4.42 7.37 12.85
C TRP A 78 5.16 8.54 12.19
N LEU A 79 4.45 9.58 11.74
CA LEU A 79 5.03 10.80 11.19
C LEU A 79 5.97 11.50 12.18
N GLU A 80 5.52 11.72 13.40
CA GLU A 80 6.30 12.38 14.46
C GLU A 80 7.63 11.67 14.72
N ARG A 81 7.63 10.33 14.69
CA ARG A 81 8.86 9.52 14.92
C ARG A 81 9.87 9.60 13.77
N ARG A 82 9.42 9.95 12.56
CA ARG A 82 10.26 9.91 11.35
C ARG A 82 10.70 11.27 10.85
N GLN A 83 10.23 12.36 11.43
CA GLN A 83 10.65 13.72 11.05
C GLN A 83 12.17 13.92 11.12
N ALA A 84 12.85 13.39 12.14
CA ALA A 84 14.28 13.52 12.33
C ALA A 84 15.13 12.76 11.25
N GLU A 85 14.53 11.85 10.50
CA GLU A 85 15.21 11.05 9.47
C GLU A 85 15.07 11.64 8.05
N LEU A 86 14.31 12.75 7.91
CA LEU A 86 14.03 13.33 6.61
C LEU A 86 15.23 14.13 6.07
N LEU A 87 15.57 13.88 4.81
CA LEU A 87 16.66 14.58 4.16
C LEU A 87 16.16 15.89 3.52
N PRO A 88 16.88 17.02 3.64
CA PRO A 88 16.49 18.29 3.02
C PRO A 88 16.87 18.32 1.53
N VAL A 89 16.45 17.31 0.77
CA VAL A 89 16.82 17.12 -0.64
C VAL A 89 15.56 17.00 -1.52
N PRO A 90 15.68 17.17 -2.86
CA PRO A 90 14.61 16.80 -3.78
C PRO A 90 14.29 15.31 -3.69
N TYR A 91 13.06 14.94 -4.01
CA TYR A 91 12.62 13.54 -4.05
C TYR A 91 12.04 13.17 -5.41
N PHE A 92 12.12 11.87 -5.71
CA PHE A 92 11.48 11.26 -6.88
C PHE A 92 10.43 10.24 -6.41
N HIS A 93 9.32 10.20 -7.14
CA HIS A 93 8.31 9.18 -6.98
C HIS A 93 8.41 8.18 -8.13
N ILE A 94 8.59 6.91 -7.81
CA ILE A 94 8.64 5.81 -8.76
C ILE A 94 7.45 4.89 -8.52
N THR A 95 6.64 4.64 -9.53
CA THR A 95 5.59 3.61 -9.49
C THR A 95 6.00 2.44 -10.36
N ILE A 96 5.96 1.24 -9.83
CA ILE A 96 6.35 -0.01 -10.49
C ILE A 96 5.16 -0.96 -10.47
N THR A 97 4.63 -1.27 -11.65
CA THR A 97 3.44 -2.13 -11.81
C THR A 97 3.83 -3.46 -12.45
N VAL A 98 3.39 -4.55 -11.83
CA VAL A 98 3.60 -5.89 -12.37
C VAL A 98 2.66 -6.18 -13.54
N PRO A 99 3.05 -7.04 -14.50
CA PRO A 99 2.17 -7.58 -15.52
C PRO A 99 0.91 -8.23 -14.94
N ALA A 100 -0.18 -8.21 -15.72
CA ALA A 100 -1.48 -8.74 -15.26
C ALA A 100 -1.40 -10.21 -14.88
N GLU A 101 -0.60 -10.97 -15.58
CA GLU A 101 -0.42 -12.42 -15.42
C GLU A 101 0.22 -12.80 -14.08
N LEU A 102 0.96 -11.87 -13.46
CA LEU A 102 1.55 -12.08 -12.13
C LEU A 102 0.60 -11.78 -10.97
N ARG A 103 -0.56 -11.16 -11.21
CA ARG A 103 -1.44 -10.71 -10.12
C ARG A 103 -1.99 -11.85 -9.29
N THR A 104 -2.49 -12.91 -9.95
CA THR A 104 -3.01 -14.12 -9.28
C THR A 104 -1.91 -14.89 -8.58
N VAL A 105 -0.73 -14.99 -9.19
CA VAL A 105 0.45 -15.64 -8.61
C VAL A 105 0.87 -14.93 -7.32
N LEU A 106 0.96 -13.60 -7.35
CA LEU A 106 1.31 -12.80 -6.17
C LEU A 106 0.24 -12.88 -5.09
N ARG A 107 -1.05 -12.94 -5.47
CA ARG A 107 -2.13 -13.13 -4.51
C ARG A 107 -2.07 -14.49 -3.81
N ALA A 108 -1.76 -15.55 -4.53
CA ALA A 108 -1.61 -16.88 -3.95
C ALA A 108 -0.37 -17.00 -3.03
N ASN A 109 0.64 -16.16 -3.27
CA ASN A 109 1.91 -16.16 -2.54
C ASN A 109 2.19 -14.80 -1.90
N GLN A 110 1.22 -14.24 -1.16
CA GLN A 110 1.26 -12.83 -0.71
C GLN A 110 2.52 -12.49 0.10
N HIS A 111 2.87 -13.30 1.08
CA HIS A 111 3.98 -12.98 1.98
C HIS A 111 5.31 -12.90 1.23
N ASP A 112 5.65 -13.93 0.50
CA ASP A 112 6.92 -14.03 -0.20
C ASP A 112 6.91 -13.25 -1.52
N GLY A 113 5.84 -13.37 -2.31
CA GLY A 113 5.70 -12.71 -3.60
C GLY A 113 5.72 -11.18 -3.51
N TYR A 114 4.95 -10.59 -2.58
CA TYR A 114 4.99 -9.15 -2.36
C TYR A 114 6.28 -8.69 -1.68
N GLY A 115 6.84 -9.52 -0.78
CA GLY A 115 8.13 -9.25 -0.16
C GLY A 115 9.25 -9.15 -1.18
N VAL A 116 9.33 -10.13 -2.07
CA VAL A 116 10.28 -10.18 -3.19
C VAL A 116 10.08 -9.02 -4.16
N LEU A 117 8.81 -8.65 -4.44
CA LEU A 117 8.52 -7.52 -5.31
C LEU A 117 9.09 -6.21 -4.76
N MET A 118 8.83 -5.91 -3.49
CA MET A 118 9.36 -4.70 -2.84
C MET A 118 10.89 -4.69 -2.81
N GLN A 119 11.50 -5.82 -2.47
CA GLN A 119 12.96 -5.99 -2.45
C GLN A 119 13.58 -5.80 -3.84
N ALA A 120 13.00 -6.39 -4.88
CA ALA A 120 13.49 -6.26 -6.25
C ALA A 120 13.42 -4.82 -6.76
N CYS A 121 12.32 -4.10 -6.44
CA CYS A 121 12.16 -2.69 -6.80
C CYS A 121 13.25 -1.83 -6.16
N ALA A 122 13.44 -1.94 -4.85
CA ALA A 122 14.44 -1.15 -4.14
C ALA A 122 15.86 -1.48 -4.57
N ALA A 123 16.19 -2.78 -4.68
CA ALA A 123 17.53 -3.22 -5.10
C ALA A 123 17.88 -2.75 -6.51
N ALA A 124 16.91 -2.72 -7.44
CA ALA A 124 17.14 -2.21 -8.79
C ALA A 124 17.35 -0.69 -8.82
N ILE A 125 16.58 0.06 -8.01
CA ILE A 125 16.74 1.51 -7.89
C ILE A 125 18.13 1.85 -7.34
N ILE A 126 18.53 1.21 -6.24
CA ILE A 126 19.81 1.44 -5.58
C ILE A 126 20.98 1.07 -6.50
N GLU A 127 20.91 -0.08 -7.18
CA GLU A 127 21.97 -0.51 -8.09
C GLU A 127 22.17 0.47 -9.25
N LEU A 128 21.10 0.93 -9.90
CA LEU A 128 21.23 1.93 -10.96
C LEU A 128 21.69 3.28 -10.41
N ALA A 129 21.25 3.70 -9.24
CA ALA A 129 21.66 4.96 -8.65
C ALA A 129 23.15 4.98 -8.28
N ARG A 130 23.75 3.85 -7.95
CA ARG A 130 25.20 3.75 -7.68
C ARG A 130 26.07 3.99 -8.91
N ASP A 131 25.52 3.81 -10.12
CA ASP A 131 26.27 4.09 -11.34
C ASP A 131 26.59 5.59 -11.44
N PRO A 132 27.87 5.99 -11.58
CA PRO A 132 28.28 7.41 -11.65
C PRO A 132 27.66 8.17 -12.84
N ARG A 133 27.22 7.47 -13.88
CA ARG A 133 26.49 8.07 -15.00
C ARG A 133 25.13 8.65 -14.60
N TYR A 134 24.56 8.21 -13.45
CA TYR A 134 23.24 8.66 -12.97
C TYR A 134 23.35 9.48 -11.69
N VAL A 135 23.55 8.84 -10.53
CA VAL A 135 23.73 9.51 -9.24
C VAL A 135 25.15 9.30 -8.70
N GLY A 136 25.70 8.10 -8.80
CA GLY A 136 27.03 7.76 -8.27
C GLY A 136 27.05 7.54 -6.76
N GLY A 137 25.92 7.19 -6.15
CA GLY A 137 25.83 6.97 -4.71
C GLY A 137 24.63 6.13 -4.29
N THR A 138 24.65 5.70 -3.04
CA THR A 138 23.53 4.96 -2.43
C THR A 138 22.40 5.94 -2.08
N VAL A 139 21.21 5.74 -2.63
CA VAL A 139 20.01 6.55 -2.38
C VAL A 139 19.19 6.00 -1.22
N ALA A 140 18.38 6.85 -0.59
CA ALA A 140 17.34 6.42 0.33
C ALA A 140 16.09 6.00 -0.45
N VAL A 141 15.46 4.88 -0.07
CA VAL A 141 14.23 4.37 -0.72
C VAL A 141 13.20 3.97 0.32
N LEU A 142 12.03 4.58 0.25
CA LEU A 142 10.83 4.19 0.99
C LEU A 142 9.86 3.50 0.02
N ALA A 143 9.67 2.20 0.15
CA ALA A 143 8.79 1.41 -0.70
C ALA A 143 7.45 1.12 -0.01
N VAL A 144 6.35 1.32 -0.73
CA VAL A 144 4.99 1.08 -0.25
C VAL A 144 4.25 0.18 -1.22
N LEU A 145 3.75 -0.95 -0.74
CA LEU A 145 2.93 -1.87 -1.52
C LEU A 145 1.47 -1.39 -1.56
N HIS A 146 0.92 -1.28 -2.75
CA HIS A 146 -0.52 -1.20 -2.99
C HIS A 146 -0.96 -2.40 -3.84
N THR A 147 -2.15 -2.91 -3.57
CA THR A 147 -2.69 -4.09 -4.26
C THR A 147 -3.98 -3.80 -5.04
N TRP A 148 -4.47 -2.55 -5.05
CA TRP A 148 -5.79 -2.16 -5.54
C TRP A 148 -5.78 -1.08 -6.62
N THR A 149 -6.82 -1.12 -7.47
CA THR A 149 -7.28 0.04 -8.24
C THR A 149 -8.32 0.83 -7.46
N GLN A 150 -8.77 1.97 -7.98
CA GLN A 150 -9.89 2.72 -7.38
C GLN A 150 -11.22 1.95 -7.36
N GLN A 151 -11.38 0.94 -8.20
CA GLN A 151 -12.56 0.04 -8.26
C GLN A 151 -12.36 -1.24 -7.43
N LEU A 152 -11.35 -1.27 -6.55
CA LEU A 152 -10.98 -2.44 -5.75
C LEU A 152 -10.57 -3.68 -6.56
N ASN A 153 -10.18 -3.53 -7.83
CA ASN A 153 -9.61 -4.65 -8.57
C ASN A 153 -8.18 -4.93 -8.12
N LEU A 154 -7.78 -6.19 -8.15
CA LEU A 154 -6.42 -6.61 -7.80
C LEU A 154 -5.40 -6.02 -8.78
N HIS A 155 -4.49 -5.21 -8.28
CA HIS A 155 -3.49 -4.50 -9.07
C HIS A 155 -2.22 -4.23 -8.23
N PRO A 156 -1.42 -5.26 -7.94
CA PRO A 156 -0.21 -5.08 -7.15
C PRO A 156 0.77 -4.14 -7.86
N HIS A 157 1.22 -3.14 -7.11
CA HIS A 157 2.24 -2.18 -7.55
C HIS A 157 2.95 -1.59 -6.35
N VAL A 158 4.18 -1.16 -6.56
CA VAL A 158 4.99 -0.55 -5.51
C VAL A 158 5.19 0.93 -5.83
N HIS A 159 4.92 1.76 -4.86
CA HIS A 159 5.29 3.17 -4.85
C HIS A 159 6.61 3.31 -4.10
N CYS A 160 7.60 3.95 -4.72
CA CYS A 160 8.86 4.26 -4.07
C CYS A 160 9.05 5.77 -4.01
N LEU A 161 9.31 6.30 -2.80
CA LEU A 161 9.89 7.61 -2.62
C LEU A 161 11.41 7.44 -2.57
N VAL A 162 12.13 8.18 -3.39
CA VAL A 162 13.58 8.04 -3.53
C VAL A 162 14.24 9.39 -3.36
N SER A 163 15.31 9.48 -2.57
CA SER A 163 16.08 10.72 -2.44
C SER A 163 16.69 11.15 -3.78
N GLY A 164 16.65 12.44 -4.08
CA GLY A 164 17.25 13.06 -5.26
C GLY A 164 18.75 13.25 -5.13
N GLY A 165 19.43 12.22 -4.69
CA GLY A 165 20.86 12.12 -4.48
C GLY A 165 21.19 10.92 -3.61
N GLY A 166 22.47 10.60 -3.52
CA GLY A 166 22.97 9.46 -2.78
C GLY A 166 24.33 9.76 -2.14
N ILE A 167 24.67 8.97 -1.12
CA ILE A 167 25.99 9.06 -0.49
C ILE A 167 26.98 8.14 -1.20
N SER A 168 28.21 8.60 -1.38
CA SER A 168 29.32 7.80 -1.91
C SER A 168 29.53 6.52 -1.10
N GLU A 169 30.21 5.53 -1.66
CA GLU A 169 30.46 4.25 -1.00
C GLU A 169 31.26 4.40 0.30
N ASN A 170 32.20 5.34 0.35
CA ASN A 170 32.96 5.68 1.56
C ASN A 170 32.22 6.59 2.54
N ALA A 171 30.93 6.88 2.30
CA ALA A 171 30.05 7.68 3.12
C ALA A 171 30.52 9.14 3.39
N THR A 172 31.41 9.69 2.54
CA THR A 172 31.99 11.03 2.76
C THR A 172 31.37 12.11 1.89
N THR A 173 30.79 11.75 0.72
CA THR A 173 30.36 12.73 -0.27
C THR A 173 28.92 12.49 -0.69
N TRP A 174 28.13 13.57 -0.69
CA TRP A 174 26.77 13.55 -1.26
C TRP A 174 26.81 13.85 -2.76
N HIS A 175 26.23 12.97 -3.56
CA HIS A 175 26.08 13.11 -5.00
C HIS A 175 24.64 13.49 -5.34
N PRO A 176 24.33 14.73 -5.73
CA PRO A 176 22.98 15.11 -6.10
C PRO A 176 22.56 14.46 -7.45
N ALA A 177 21.31 14.02 -7.52
CA ALA A 177 20.73 13.62 -8.80
C ALA A 177 20.55 14.81 -9.73
N ARG A 178 20.51 14.56 -11.04
CA ARG A 178 20.22 15.61 -12.03
C ARG A 178 18.78 16.11 -11.85
N ARG A 179 18.56 17.37 -12.18
CA ARG A 179 17.21 17.93 -12.17
C ARG A 179 16.29 17.11 -13.08
N ASN A 180 15.14 16.68 -12.56
CA ASN A 180 14.12 15.89 -13.25
C ASN A 180 14.60 14.52 -13.81
N PHE A 181 15.74 14.03 -13.39
CA PHE A 181 16.26 12.73 -13.84
C PHE A 181 16.97 12.00 -12.70
N LEU A 182 16.49 10.80 -12.39
CA LEU A 182 17.13 9.91 -11.41
C LEU A 182 17.88 8.78 -12.09
N VAL A 183 17.15 7.93 -12.82
CA VAL A 183 17.69 6.77 -13.56
C VAL A 183 16.88 6.51 -14.83
N PRO A 184 17.44 5.80 -15.85
CA PRO A 184 16.71 5.48 -17.09
C PRO A 184 15.58 4.49 -16.84
N ILE A 185 14.34 4.85 -17.17
CA ILE A 185 13.13 4.04 -16.91
C ILE A 185 13.21 2.66 -17.55
N LYS A 186 13.68 2.57 -18.83
CA LYS A 186 13.78 1.29 -19.55
C LYS A 186 14.81 0.34 -18.91
N ALA A 187 15.92 0.87 -18.42
CA ALA A 187 16.94 0.08 -17.72
C ALA A 187 16.41 -0.39 -16.38
N LEU A 188 15.76 0.49 -15.61
CA LEU A 188 15.13 0.16 -14.34
C LEU A 188 14.08 -0.94 -14.51
N ALA A 189 13.21 -0.86 -15.51
CA ALA A 189 12.18 -1.88 -15.78
C ALA A 189 12.79 -3.27 -16.04
N ARG A 190 13.86 -3.33 -16.85
CA ARG A 190 14.57 -4.59 -17.11
C ARG A 190 15.22 -5.15 -15.86
N LEU A 191 15.87 -4.30 -15.08
CA LEU A 191 16.58 -4.70 -13.87
C LEU A 191 15.61 -5.18 -12.78
N VAL A 192 14.51 -4.46 -12.55
CA VAL A 192 13.45 -4.89 -11.62
C VAL A 192 12.92 -6.27 -12.00
N ARG A 193 12.58 -6.48 -13.29
CA ARG A 193 12.10 -7.76 -13.79
C ARG A 193 13.11 -8.89 -13.57
N GLY A 194 14.38 -8.65 -13.86
CA GLY A 194 15.47 -9.62 -13.67
C GLY A 194 15.65 -10.01 -12.20
N LYS A 195 15.75 -8.99 -11.33
CA LYS A 195 15.88 -9.20 -9.89
C LYS A 195 14.66 -9.89 -9.29
N PHE A 196 13.47 -9.47 -9.65
CA PHE A 196 12.23 -10.10 -9.20
C PHE A 196 12.19 -11.58 -9.59
N ARG A 197 12.50 -11.92 -10.85
CA ARG A 197 12.57 -13.32 -11.31
C ARG A 197 13.59 -14.15 -10.52
N ALA A 198 14.78 -13.61 -10.32
CA ALA A 198 15.85 -14.31 -9.59
C ALA A 198 15.49 -14.54 -8.12
N LEU A 199 14.99 -13.49 -7.44
CA LEU A 199 14.59 -13.55 -6.04
C LEU A 199 13.38 -14.48 -5.83
N LEU A 200 12.40 -14.42 -6.73
CA LEU A 200 11.20 -15.26 -6.64
C LEU A 200 11.54 -16.74 -6.80
N ARG A 201 12.39 -17.09 -7.76
CA ARG A 201 12.88 -18.47 -7.94
C ARG A 201 13.61 -19.01 -6.71
N ARG A 202 14.39 -18.16 -6.05
CA ARG A 202 15.11 -18.54 -4.83
C ARG A 202 14.17 -18.71 -3.64
N LYS A 203 13.14 -17.86 -3.53
CA LYS A 203 12.23 -17.84 -2.39
C LYS A 203 11.08 -18.84 -2.52
N CYS A 204 10.63 -19.08 -3.75
CA CYS A 204 9.53 -19.97 -4.09
C CYS A 204 9.98 -20.88 -5.26
N PRO A 205 10.88 -21.85 -5.02
CA PRO A 205 11.49 -22.69 -6.08
C PRO A 205 10.47 -23.50 -6.86
N ASP A 206 9.40 -23.96 -6.20
CA ASP A 206 8.35 -24.80 -6.81
C ASP A 206 7.31 -23.99 -7.60
N LEU A 207 7.44 -22.67 -7.61
CA LEU A 207 6.49 -21.80 -8.30
C LEU A 207 6.76 -21.73 -9.79
N VAL A 208 5.90 -22.37 -10.58
CA VAL A 208 5.99 -22.35 -12.04
C VAL A 208 5.32 -21.11 -12.60
N ILE A 209 6.08 -20.27 -13.30
CA ILE A 209 5.58 -19.08 -14.00
C ILE A 209 5.88 -19.23 -15.49
N PRO A 210 4.86 -19.10 -16.37
CA PRO A 210 5.05 -19.20 -17.80
C PRO A 210 6.13 -18.26 -18.34
N GLY A 211 7.00 -18.76 -19.21
CA GLY A 211 8.12 -17.97 -19.76
C GLY A 211 7.71 -16.71 -20.51
N ALA A 212 6.48 -16.69 -21.07
CA ALA A 212 5.91 -15.53 -21.74
C ALA A 212 5.79 -14.29 -20.83
N VAL A 213 5.47 -14.47 -19.54
CA VAL A 213 5.35 -13.39 -18.55
C VAL A 213 6.64 -12.56 -18.44
N TRP A 214 7.78 -13.21 -18.59
CA TRP A 214 9.09 -12.56 -18.48
C TRP A 214 9.46 -11.73 -19.73
N ARG A 215 8.71 -11.87 -20.82
CA ARG A 215 8.86 -11.04 -22.03
C ARG A 215 7.96 -9.80 -21.99
N THR A 216 6.87 -9.84 -21.19
CA THR A 216 5.96 -8.70 -21.02
C THR A 216 6.70 -7.52 -20.38
N PRO A 217 6.64 -6.33 -20.99
CA PRO A 217 7.25 -5.14 -20.40
C PRO A 217 6.60 -4.77 -19.06
N TRP A 218 7.42 -4.43 -18.08
CA TRP A 218 6.93 -3.86 -16.83
C TRP A 218 6.68 -2.37 -17.02
N ILE A 219 5.60 -1.86 -16.40
CA ILE A 219 5.22 -0.46 -16.51
C ILE A 219 5.77 0.30 -15.31
N LEU A 220 6.63 1.27 -15.60
CA LEU A 220 7.22 2.15 -14.60
C LEU A 220 6.97 3.61 -14.96
N HIS A 221 6.75 4.40 -13.91
CA HIS A 221 6.68 5.86 -14.00
C HIS A 221 7.66 6.44 -12.99
N VAL A 222 8.46 7.40 -13.43
CA VAL A 222 9.39 8.17 -12.59
C VAL A 222 9.02 9.64 -12.75
N THR A 223 8.74 10.31 -11.65
CA THR A 223 8.42 11.75 -11.62
C THR A 223 9.16 12.42 -10.48
N THR A 224 9.45 13.71 -10.61
CA THR A 224 9.82 14.53 -9.46
C THR A 224 8.64 14.63 -8.49
N TRP A 225 8.92 14.66 -7.20
CA TRP A 225 7.86 14.66 -6.19
C TRP A 225 7.79 15.95 -5.38
N GLY A 226 8.91 16.56 -5.08
CA GLY A 226 9.03 17.76 -4.25
C GLY A 226 10.38 17.78 -3.54
N THR A 227 10.55 18.70 -2.61
CA THR A 227 11.80 18.88 -1.87
C THR A 227 11.53 18.96 -0.37
N GLY A 228 12.43 18.38 0.44
CA GLY A 228 12.44 18.50 1.88
C GLY A 228 11.32 17.74 2.59
N GLU A 229 11.06 18.10 3.82
CA GLU A 229 10.12 17.44 4.73
C GLU A 229 8.70 17.39 4.18
N GLN A 230 8.18 18.51 3.66
CA GLN A 230 6.80 18.57 3.15
C GLN A 230 6.56 17.55 2.02
N ALA A 231 7.53 17.34 1.13
CA ALA A 231 7.41 16.35 0.08
C ALA A 231 7.25 14.93 0.63
N VAL A 232 7.98 14.60 1.70
CA VAL A 232 7.87 13.30 2.36
C VAL A 232 6.52 13.16 3.05
N LEU A 233 6.07 14.19 3.78
CA LEU A 233 4.77 14.20 4.46
C LEU A 233 3.62 14.00 3.48
N ASP A 234 3.64 14.68 2.33
CA ASP A 234 2.64 14.54 1.26
C ASP A 234 2.65 13.12 0.67
N TYR A 235 3.85 12.54 0.51
CA TYR A 235 3.98 11.16 0.05
C TYR A 235 3.37 10.17 1.04
N LEU A 236 3.67 10.34 2.31
CA LEU A 236 3.17 9.48 3.37
C LEU A 236 1.64 9.54 3.45
N ALA A 237 1.07 10.73 3.46
CA ALA A 237 -0.38 10.93 3.47
C ALA A 237 -1.05 10.27 2.25
N ARG A 238 -0.42 10.35 1.09
CA ARG A 238 -1.00 9.85 -0.17
C ARG A 238 -0.84 8.35 -0.36
N TYR A 239 0.25 7.75 0.09
CA TYR A 239 0.59 6.36 -0.24
C TYR A 239 0.72 5.44 0.97
N VAL A 240 1.40 5.86 2.04
CA VAL A 240 1.66 5.00 3.21
C VAL A 240 0.38 4.73 3.98
N PHE A 241 -0.41 5.78 4.20
CA PHE A 241 -1.62 5.71 5.02
C PHE A 241 -2.89 5.39 4.23
N ARG A 242 -2.76 5.18 2.94
CA ARG A 242 -3.92 4.87 2.10
C ARG A 242 -4.42 3.45 2.36
N VAL A 243 -5.73 3.33 2.61
CA VAL A 243 -6.49 2.09 2.59
C VAL A 243 -7.09 1.85 1.20
N ALA A 244 -7.48 0.62 0.91
CA ALA A 244 -8.09 0.29 -0.38
C ALA A 244 -9.39 1.06 -0.63
N LEU A 245 -10.18 1.27 0.43
CA LEU A 245 -11.43 2.01 0.41
C LEU A 245 -11.58 2.86 1.67
N THR A 246 -11.96 4.13 1.51
CA THR A 246 -12.40 5.00 2.61
C THR A 246 -13.94 5.01 2.68
N ASN A 247 -14.50 5.25 3.86
CA ASN A 247 -15.96 5.33 4.06
C ASN A 247 -16.61 6.38 3.13
N ALA A 248 -15.97 7.53 2.95
CA ALA A 248 -16.46 8.60 2.07
C ALA A 248 -16.65 8.19 0.60
N ARG A 249 -16.09 7.06 0.18
CA ARG A 249 -16.26 6.54 -1.18
C ARG A 249 -17.48 5.63 -1.34
N ILE A 250 -18.14 5.23 -0.26
CA ILE A 250 -19.36 4.45 -0.29
C ILE A 250 -20.53 5.44 -0.39
N VAL A 251 -21.21 5.46 -1.52
CA VAL A 251 -22.25 6.47 -1.82
C VAL A 251 -23.67 5.90 -1.73
N ALA A 252 -23.83 4.59 -1.85
CA ALA A 252 -25.12 3.91 -1.63
C ALA A 252 -24.89 2.47 -1.14
N LEU A 253 -25.85 1.99 -0.35
CA LEU A 253 -25.93 0.62 0.16
C LEU A 253 -27.41 0.23 0.19
N ASP A 254 -27.76 -0.84 -0.44
CA ASP A 254 -29.09 -1.48 -0.40
C ASP A 254 -28.96 -2.96 -0.02
N ASP A 255 -30.07 -3.71 -0.09
CA ASP A 255 -30.11 -5.09 0.34
C ASP A 255 -29.31 -6.05 -0.52
N GLU A 256 -28.93 -5.67 -1.72
CA GLU A 256 -28.21 -6.51 -2.67
C GLU A 256 -26.86 -5.94 -3.08
N THR A 257 -26.70 -4.59 -3.03
CA THR A 257 -25.59 -3.94 -3.70
C THR A 257 -24.94 -2.83 -2.88
N VAL A 258 -23.70 -2.57 -3.22
CA VAL A 258 -22.89 -1.45 -2.73
C VAL A 258 -22.43 -0.61 -3.90
N THR A 259 -22.65 0.69 -3.84
CA THR A 259 -22.14 1.63 -4.85
C THR A 259 -20.95 2.40 -4.30
N ILE A 260 -19.81 2.29 -4.95
CA ILE A 260 -18.59 3.04 -4.61
C ILE A 260 -18.30 4.10 -5.67
N GLN A 261 -17.87 5.28 -5.21
CA GLN A 261 -17.42 6.36 -6.08
C GLN A 261 -15.91 6.26 -6.33
N TYR A 262 -15.49 6.57 -7.55
CA TYR A 262 -14.10 6.67 -7.94
C TYR A 262 -13.86 7.81 -8.93
N LYS A 263 -12.61 8.28 -9.01
CA LYS A 263 -12.21 9.30 -9.98
C LYS A 263 -11.65 8.63 -11.23
N GLU A 264 -12.29 8.86 -12.37
CA GLU A 264 -11.82 8.33 -13.65
C GLU A 264 -10.46 8.94 -14.02
N ARG A 265 -9.46 8.08 -14.29
CA ARG A 265 -8.07 8.52 -14.49
C ARG A 265 -7.89 9.44 -15.70
N LYS A 266 -8.63 9.18 -16.80
CA LYS A 266 -8.47 9.94 -18.04
C LYS A 266 -9.10 11.33 -17.96
N THR A 267 -10.29 11.44 -17.40
CA THR A 267 -11.10 12.68 -17.39
C THR A 267 -11.02 13.43 -16.07
N GLY A 268 -10.57 12.77 -15.00
CA GLY A 268 -10.60 13.30 -13.65
C GLY A 268 -12.02 13.43 -13.06
N ARG A 269 -13.07 13.00 -13.77
CA ARG A 269 -14.46 13.10 -13.34
C ARG A 269 -14.84 12.00 -12.35
N PRO A 270 -15.76 12.27 -11.40
CA PRO A 270 -16.31 11.24 -10.55
C PRO A 270 -17.15 10.24 -11.37
N ARG A 271 -17.01 8.96 -11.04
CA ARG A 271 -17.76 7.84 -11.59
C ARG A 271 -18.18 6.93 -10.45
N THR A 272 -19.17 6.11 -10.66
CA THR A 272 -19.63 5.11 -9.71
C THR A 272 -19.42 3.70 -10.23
N CYS A 273 -19.27 2.74 -9.32
CA CYS A 273 -19.21 1.31 -9.59
C CYS A 273 -20.16 0.63 -8.61
N ARG A 274 -21.20 -0.03 -9.13
CA ARG A 274 -22.15 -0.82 -8.36
C ARG A 274 -21.67 -2.26 -8.33
N LEU A 275 -21.63 -2.87 -7.16
CA LEU A 275 -21.16 -4.23 -6.89
C LEU A 275 -22.22 -4.97 -6.09
N SER A 276 -22.42 -6.27 -6.34
CA SER A 276 -23.14 -7.10 -5.39
C SER A 276 -22.42 -7.16 -4.05
N GLY A 277 -23.12 -7.44 -2.96
CA GLY A 277 -22.50 -7.59 -1.64
C GLY A 277 -21.38 -8.60 -1.64
N ASP A 278 -21.57 -9.78 -2.27
CA ASP A 278 -20.55 -10.82 -2.41
C ASP A 278 -19.28 -10.30 -3.14
N GLU A 279 -19.46 -9.65 -4.28
CA GLU A 279 -18.35 -9.12 -5.08
C GLU A 279 -17.62 -7.98 -4.35
N PHE A 280 -18.34 -7.16 -3.58
CA PHE A 280 -17.71 -6.14 -2.73
C PHE A 280 -16.83 -6.79 -1.66
N MET A 281 -17.35 -7.78 -0.92
CA MET A 281 -16.60 -8.52 0.09
C MET A 281 -15.38 -9.19 -0.51
N ARG A 282 -15.53 -9.89 -1.62
CA ARG A 282 -14.44 -10.53 -2.36
C ARG A 282 -13.36 -9.52 -2.76
N ARG A 283 -13.76 -8.36 -3.33
CA ARG A 283 -12.80 -7.32 -3.74
C ARG A 283 -12.11 -6.67 -2.55
N PHE A 284 -12.82 -6.40 -1.47
CA PHE A 284 -12.22 -5.80 -0.29
C PHE A 284 -11.20 -6.75 0.35
N LEU A 285 -11.58 -7.99 0.59
CA LEU A 285 -10.78 -8.98 1.30
C LEU A 285 -9.50 -9.37 0.56
N GLN A 286 -9.47 -9.34 -0.76
CA GLN A 286 -8.25 -9.63 -1.52
C GLN A 286 -7.10 -8.64 -1.24
N HIS A 287 -7.38 -7.50 -0.59
CA HIS A 287 -6.40 -6.49 -0.22
C HIS A 287 -5.94 -6.59 1.24
N VAL A 288 -6.56 -7.48 2.00
CA VAL A 288 -6.13 -7.81 3.36
C VAL A 288 -4.83 -8.62 3.28
N LEU A 289 -3.76 -8.04 3.81
CA LEU A 289 -2.44 -8.65 3.76
C LEU A 289 -2.23 -9.63 4.94
N PRO A 290 -1.37 -10.63 4.79
CA PRO A 290 -1.06 -11.58 5.86
C PRO A 290 -0.59 -10.90 7.15
N ARG A 291 -0.83 -11.55 8.30
CA ARG A 291 -0.30 -11.09 9.59
C ARG A 291 1.22 -10.98 9.53
N GLY A 292 1.77 -9.91 10.12
CA GLY A 292 3.22 -9.67 10.13
C GLY A 292 3.79 -9.12 8.81
N PHE A 293 3.00 -9.04 7.73
CA PHE A 293 3.50 -8.46 6.49
C PHE A 293 3.63 -6.94 6.59
N HIS A 294 4.83 -6.41 6.41
CA HIS A 294 5.09 -4.97 6.38
C HIS A 294 4.90 -4.42 4.96
N LYS A 295 3.81 -3.64 4.75
CA LYS A 295 3.52 -3.00 3.45
C LYS A 295 4.40 -1.78 3.15
N VAL A 296 5.12 -1.29 4.15
CA VAL A 296 6.08 -0.18 4.08
C VAL A 296 7.44 -0.71 4.46
N ARG A 297 8.45 -0.44 3.64
CA ARG A 297 9.82 -0.90 3.89
C ARG A 297 10.83 0.16 3.50
N TYR A 298 11.91 0.21 4.26
CA TYR A 298 13.02 1.13 4.08
C TYR A 298 14.22 0.41 3.50
N PHE A 299 14.93 1.08 2.59
CA PHE A 299 16.10 0.52 1.93
C PHE A 299 17.15 1.62 1.65
N GLY A 300 18.38 1.20 1.38
CA GLY A 300 19.48 2.11 1.13
C GLY A 300 19.81 2.93 2.37
N LEU A 301 19.91 4.26 2.26
CA LEU A 301 20.25 5.13 3.39
C LEU A 301 19.23 5.10 4.54
N TRP A 302 18.01 4.71 4.28
CA TRP A 302 16.95 4.57 5.30
C TRP A 302 16.82 3.17 5.87
N HIS A 303 17.67 2.24 5.45
CA HIS A 303 17.68 0.91 6.06
C HIS A 303 18.30 1.02 7.46
N PRO A 304 17.57 0.53 8.53
CA PRO A 304 18.09 0.52 9.88
C PRO A 304 19.36 -0.30 10.01
#